data_147c6b0ea46ac8aa800426eb13e1ebcc
#
_entry.id   147c6b0ea46ac8aa800426eb13e1ebcc
#
_cell.length_a   1.000
_cell.length_b   1.000
_cell.length_c   1.000
_cell.angle_alpha   90.00
_cell.angle_beta   90.00
_cell.angle_gamma   90.00
#
_symmetry.space_group_name_H-M   'P 1'
#
loop_
_entity.id
_entity.type
_entity.pdbx_description
1 polymer ?
#
loop_
_entity_poly.entity_id
_entity_poly.type
_entity_poly.pdbx_seq_one_letter_code
_entity_poly.pdbx_strand_id
1 'polypeptide(L)'
;MPFNYIVKRTFLRPREVIQFLSECIHRAGKESTEIKKDQVREAEERYSYWKVEDIKQEYRRLSPEFENILEALRQGTHRYGTLEEFENFLRARLPKQVEELGMRKMVELLFNASVVGVRLGGSGQPRFRCEDSDLILPAAGAVYVHQSLYRGLNIREKRARQ
;
A
#
# COMPACT_ATOMS: atom_id res chain seq x y z
N MET A 1 -2.96 -15.85 15.75
CA MET A 1 -3.01 -15.33 14.37
C MET A 1 -1.71 -15.67 13.66
N PRO A 2 -1.70 -16.16 12.43
CA PRO A 2 -0.43 -16.53 11.80
C PRO A 2 0.46 -15.31 11.60
N PHE A 3 1.74 -15.43 11.91
CA PHE A 3 2.77 -14.42 11.64
C PHE A 3 2.74 -13.90 10.19
N ASN A 4 2.42 -14.77 9.24
CA ASN A 4 2.22 -14.42 7.82
C ASN A 4 1.19 -13.32 7.59
N TYR A 5 0.20 -13.15 8.46
CA TYR A 5 -0.77 -12.04 8.34
C TYR A 5 -0.10 -10.68 8.53
N ILE A 6 0.76 -10.59 9.53
CA ILE A 6 1.51 -9.36 9.84
C ILE A 6 2.53 -9.08 8.74
N VAL A 7 3.33 -10.09 8.35
CA VAL A 7 4.36 -9.95 7.31
C VAL A 7 3.79 -9.45 5.99
N LYS A 8 2.66 -10.00 5.53
CA LYS A 8 1.98 -9.55 4.30
C LYS A 8 1.48 -8.11 4.32
N ARG A 9 1.39 -7.49 5.51
CA ARG A 9 0.98 -6.11 5.73
C ARG A 9 2.16 -5.18 6.03
N THR A 10 3.36 -5.60 5.73
CA THR A 10 4.59 -4.79 5.78
C THR A 10 5.27 -4.80 4.42
N PHE A 11 6.24 -3.91 4.22
CA PHE A 11 7.10 -3.95 3.02
C PHE A 11 8.28 -4.92 3.20
N LEU A 12 8.09 -5.99 4.00
CA LEU A 12 9.08 -7.01 4.33
C LEU A 12 10.34 -6.47 5.02
N ARG A 13 10.30 -5.24 5.53
CA ARG A 13 11.39 -4.65 6.31
C ARG A 13 11.29 -5.11 7.76
N PRO A 14 12.36 -5.65 8.38
CA PRO A 14 12.34 -6.12 9.78
C PRO A 14 11.81 -5.06 10.76
N ARG A 15 12.20 -3.80 10.58
CA ARG A 15 11.71 -2.66 11.39
C ARG A 15 10.17 -2.57 11.39
N GLU A 16 9.56 -2.77 10.25
CA GLU A 16 8.10 -2.66 10.09
C GLU A 16 7.36 -3.81 10.78
N VAL A 17 7.91 -5.02 10.70
CA VAL A 17 7.37 -6.19 11.40
C VAL A 17 7.44 -5.96 12.91
N ILE A 18 8.58 -5.45 13.42
CA ILE A 18 8.76 -5.11 14.84
C ILE A 18 7.77 -4.02 15.26
N GLN A 19 7.61 -2.98 14.46
CA GLN A 19 6.66 -1.89 14.71
C GLN A 19 5.23 -2.41 14.83
N PHE A 20 4.79 -3.23 13.88
CA PHE A 20 3.45 -3.81 13.91
C PHE A 20 3.25 -4.74 15.13
N LEU A 21 4.22 -5.60 15.42
CA LEU A 21 4.17 -6.47 16.61
C LEU A 21 4.13 -5.65 17.91
N SER A 22 4.90 -4.56 18.00
CA SER A 22 4.90 -3.67 19.15
C SER A 22 3.53 -3.03 19.37
N GLU A 23 2.84 -2.62 18.30
CA GLU A 23 1.45 -2.14 18.39
C GLU A 23 0.49 -3.23 18.86
N CYS A 24 0.67 -4.48 18.40
CA CYS A 24 -0.13 -5.60 18.87
C CYS A 24 0.07 -5.87 20.37
N ILE A 25 1.30 -5.86 20.85
CA ILE A 25 1.64 -6.06 22.27
C ILE A 25 1.07 -4.91 23.12
N HIS A 26 1.19 -3.67 22.62
CA HIS A 26 0.61 -2.52 23.29
C HIS A 26 -0.91 -2.64 23.48
N ARG A 27 -1.61 -3.13 22.44
CA ARG A 27 -3.06 -3.37 22.48
C ARG A 27 -3.46 -4.54 23.41
N ALA A 28 -2.63 -5.57 23.44
CA ALA A 28 -2.87 -6.72 24.32
C ALA A 28 -2.74 -6.36 25.81
N GLY A 29 -1.89 -5.36 26.13
CA GLY A 29 -1.56 -4.98 27.51
C GLY A 29 -0.42 -5.81 28.09
N LYS A 30 0.26 -5.24 29.10
CA LYS A 30 1.50 -5.80 29.69
C LYS A 30 1.34 -7.15 30.37
N GLU A 31 0.12 -7.46 30.83
CA GLU A 31 -0.17 -8.69 31.59
C GLU A 31 -0.76 -9.80 30.69
N SER A 32 -0.95 -9.51 29.40
CA SER A 32 -1.54 -10.49 28.49
C SER A 32 -0.49 -11.51 28.04
N THR A 33 -0.86 -12.78 28.12
CA THR A 33 -0.03 -13.90 27.63
C THR A 33 -0.29 -14.22 26.16
N GLU A 34 -1.32 -13.60 25.56
CA GLU A 34 -1.70 -13.83 24.16
C GLU A 34 -2.19 -12.55 23.48
N ILE A 35 -2.06 -12.50 22.15
CA ILE A 35 -2.59 -11.40 21.33
C ILE A 35 -3.83 -11.90 20.59
N LYS A 36 -4.99 -11.29 20.87
CA LYS A 36 -6.26 -11.64 20.25
C LYS A 36 -6.40 -11.03 18.86
N LYS A 37 -7.30 -11.59 18.06
CA LYS A 37 -7.51 -11.21 16.66
C LYS A 37 -8.03 -9.77 16.49
N ASP A 38 -8.87 -9.31 17.38
CA ASP A 38 -9.37 -7.92 17.42
C ASP A 38 -8.25 -6.94 17.73
N GLN A 39 -7.37 -7.24 18.68
CA GLN A 39 -6.20 -6.45 19.03
C GLN A 39 -5.22 -6.29 17.83
N VAL A 40 -5.03 -7.37 17.05
CA VAL A 40 -4.22 -7.29 15.83
C VAL A 40 -4.87 -6.37 14.78
N ARG A 41 -6.20 -6.38 14.65
CA ARG A 41 -6.90 -5.49 13.71
C ARG A 41 -6.82 -4.02 14.11
N GLU A 42 -6.93 -3.73 15.40
CA GLU A 42 -6.74 -2.38 15.92
C GLU A 42 -5.29 -1.89 15.74
N ALA A 43 -4.33 -2.79 15.99
CA ALA A 43 -2.91 -2.50 15.74
C ALA A 43 -2.62 -2.25 14.25
N GLU A 44 -3.26 -3.03 13.35
CA GLU A 44 -3.16 -2.83 11.90
C GLU A 44 -3.61 -1.43 11.47
N GLU A 45 -4.70 -0.94 12.03
CA GLU A 45 -5.19 0.40 11.72
C GLU A 45 -4.13 1.46 12.04
N ARG A 46 -3.60 1.46 13.26
CA ARG A 46 -2.56 2.40 13.69
C ARG A 46 -1.27 2.26 12.90
N TYR A 47 -0.83 1.02 12.68
CA TYR A 47 0.33 0.73 11.86
C TYR A 47 0.17 1.28 10.43
N SER A 48 -1.00 1.08 9.81
CA SER A 48 -1.27 1.55 8.45
C SER A 48 -1.24 3.07 8.34
N TYR A 49 -1.77 3.82 9.31
CA TYR A 49 -1.64 5.28 9.36
C TYR A 49 -0.17 5.72 9.49
N TRP A 50 0.57 5.11 10.40
CA TRP A 50 2.00 5.36 10.53
C TRP A 50 2.75 5.08 9.24
N LYS A 51 2.42 3.98 8.55
CA LYS A 51 3.07 3.59 7.28
C LYS A 51 2.83 4.59 6.16
N VAL A 52 1.63 5.14 6.05
CA VAL A 52 1.34 6.21 5.08
C VAL A 52 2.22 7.43 5.34
N GLU A 53 2.35 7.87 6.57
CA GLU A 53 3.19 9.00 6.93
C GLU A 53 4.70 8.72 6.74
N ASP A 54 5.15 7.51 7.07
CA ASP A 54 6.54 7.06 6.87
C ASP A 54 6.94 7.13 5.38
N ILE A 55 6.08 6.65 4.47
CA ILE A 55 6.31 6.72 3.02
C ILE A 55 6.32 8.16 2.52
N LYS A 56 5.40 9.02 2.98
CA LYS A 56 5.41 10.44 2.61
C LYS A 56 6.72 11.10 2.96
N GLN A 57 7.23 10.85 4.18
CA GLN A 57 8.51 11.40 4.64
C GLN A 57 9.71 10.85 3.83
N GLU A 58 9.72 9.54 3.55
CA GLU A 58 10.77 8.87 2.77
C GLU A 58 10.88 9.48 1.36
N TYR A 59 9.73 9.74 0.70
CA TYR A 59 9.69 10.19 -0.70
C TYR A 59 9.61 11.71 -0.88
N ARG A 60 9.35 12.50 0.16
CA ARG A 60 9.27 13.98 0.07
C ARG A 60 10.49 14.62 -0.56
N ARG A 61 11.69 14.10 -0.28
CA ARG A 61 12.95 14.63 -0.84
C ARG A 61 13.16 14.25 -2.30
N LEU A 62 12.58 13.16 -2.76
CA LEU A 62 12.71 12.66 -4.13
C LEU A 62 11.70 13.31 -5.07
N SER A 63 10.50 13.56 -4.57
CA SER A 63 9.41 14.20 -5.32
C SER A 63 8.50 14.94 -4.35
N PRO A 64 8.49 16.28 -4.37
CA PRO A 64 7.57 17.08 -3.56
C PRO A 64 6.09 16.74 -3.81
N GLU A 65 5.76 16.32 -5.04
CA GLU A 65 4.39 15.95 -5.45
C GLU A 65 3.96 14.56 -4.97
N PHE A 66 4.89 13.76 -4.44
CA PHE A 66 4.59 12.38 -4.05
C PHE A 66 3.47 12.28 -3.02
N GLU A 67 3.41 13.20 -2.06
CA GLU A 67 2.37 13.23 -1.04
C GLU A 67 0.97 13.40 -1.67
N ASN A 68 0.84 14.32 -2.63
CA ASN A 68 -0.42 14.54 -3.36
C ASN A 68 -0.81 13.30 -4.17
N ILE A 69 0.16 12.65 -4.81
CA ILE A 69 -0.06 11.44 -5.62
C ILE A 69 -0.50 10.28 -4.72
N LEU A 70 0.13 10.11 -3.56
CA LEU A 70 -0.24 9.07 -2.58
C LEU A 70 -1.66 9.33 -2.01
N GLU A 71 -1.96 10.57 -1.62
CA GLU A 71 -3.26 10.96 -1.09
C GLU A 71 -4.40 10.80 -2.11
N ALA A 72 -4.11 10.91 -3.39
CA ALA A 72 -5.10 10.65 -4.44
C ALA A 72 -5.66 9.22 -4.40
N LEU A 73 -4.95 8.26 -3.79
CA LEU A 73 -5.45 6.90 -3.60
C LEU A 73 -6.48 6.79 -2.49
N ARG A 74 -6.61 7.80 -1.60
CA ARG A 74 -7.53 7.78 -0.45
C ARG A 74 -8.96 7.55 -0.91
N GLN A 75 -9.66 6.62 -0.23
CA GLN A 75 -11.01 6.15 -0.59
C GLN A 75 -11.13 5.53 -2.00
N GLY A 76 -9.99 5.19 -2.61
CA GLY A 76 -9.96 4.42 -3.85
C GLY A 76 -10.29 2.95 -3.64
N THR A 77 -10.08 2.17 -4.68
CA THR A 77 -10.25 0.70 -4.62
C THR A 77 -8.89 0.00 -4.46
N HIS A 78 -8.90 -1.19 -3.85
CA HIS A 78 -7.69 -1.98 -3.68
C HIS A 78 -7.14 -2.55 -4.99
N ARG A 79 -7.97 -2.59 -6.05
CA ARG A 79 -7.63 -3.19 -7.34
C ARG A 79 -8.24 -2.41 -8.50
N TYR A 80 -7.44 -2.24 -9.55
CA TYR A 80 -7.82 -1.75 -10.87
C TYR A 80 -7.55 -2.87 -11.87
N GLY A 81 -8.50 -3.14 -12.77
CA GLY A 81 -8.46 -4.27 -13.70
C GLY A 81 -7.33 -4.18 -14.72
N THR A 82 -6.95 -2.95 -15.10
CA THR A 82 -5.87 -2.65 -16.03
C THR A 82 -5.05 -1.47 -15.55
N LEU A 83 -3.83 -1.31 -16.11
CA LEU A 83 -3.01 -0.13 -15.88
C LEU A 83 -3.73 1.13 -16.38
N GLU A 84 -4.42 1.06 -17.53
CA GLU A 84 -5.20 2.18 -18.09
C GLU A 84 -6.34 2.62 -17.16
N GLU A 85 -7.06 1.68 -16.52
CA GLU A 85 -8.08 2.00 -15.53
C GLU A 85 -7.48 2.79 -14.34
N PHE A 86 -6.29 2.39 -13.89
CA PHE A 86 -5.57 3.07 -12.83
C PHE A 86 -5.10 4.48 -13.26
N GLU A 87 -4.56 4.62 -14.47
CA GLU A 87 -4.16 5.90 -15.03
C GLU A 87 -5.35 6.86 -15.18
N ASN A 88 -6.49 6.37 -15.64
CA ASN A 88 -7.73 7.16 -15.72
C ASN A 88 -8.22 7.61 -14.34
N PHE A 89 -8.10 6.76 -13.32
CA PHE A 89 -8.39 7.11 -11.94
C PHE A 89 -7.48 8.25 -11.44
N LEU A 90 -6.17 8.18 -11.69
CA LEU A 90 -5.23 9.25 -11.31
C LEU A 90 -5.50 10.54 -12.08
N ARG A 91 -5.74 10.45 -13.39
CA ARG A 91 -6.04 11.61 -14.25
C ARG A 91 -7.28 12.37 -13.77
N ALA A 92 -8.32 11.67 -13.35
CA ALA A 92 -9.53 12.29 -12.83
C ALA A 92 -9.31 13.05 -11.51
N ARG A 93 -8.34 12.63 -10.68
CA ARG A 93 -8.07 13.23 -9.37
C ARG A 93 -6.95 14.26 -9.36
N LEU A 94 -6.00 14.13 -10.27
CA LEU A 94 -4.75 14.90 -10.31
C LEU A 94 -4.44 15.44 -11.72
N PRO A 95 -5.38 16.13 -12.40
CA PRO A 95 -5.17 16.58 -13.78
C PRO A 95 -3.94 17.47 -13.93
N LYS A 96 -3.68 18.38 -12.97
CA LYS A 96 -2.51 19.29 -13.00
C LYS A 96 -1.19 18.52 -12.85
N GLN A 97 -1.11 17.59 -11.89
CA GLN A 97 0.09 16.78 -11.67
C GLN A 97 0.39 15.87 -12.87
N VAL A 98 -0.64 15.42 -13.59
CA VAL A 98 -0.46 14.66 -14.85
C VAL A 98 0.17 15.52 -15.93
N GLU A 99 -0.23 16.78 -16.05
CA GLU A 99 0.36 17.74 -17.02
C GLU A 99 1.82 18.08 -16.65
N GLU A 100 2.11 18.29 -15.37
CA GLU A 100 3.43 18.71 -14.88
C GLU A 100 4.46 17.58 -14.87
N LEU A 101 4.08 16.39 -14.36
CA LEU A 101 4.99 15.27 -14.16
C LEU A 101 4.91 14.20 -15.24
N GLY A 102 3.79 14.09 -15.92
CA GLY A 102 3.46 12.99 -16.82
C GLY A 102 2.95 11.73 -16.08
N MET A 103 1.96 11.08 -16.66
CA MET A 103 1.28 9.91 -16.09
C MET A 103 2.26 8.78 -15.76
N ARG A 104 3.15 8.46 -16.69
CA ARG A 104 4.11 7.36 -16.52
C ARG A 104 4.97 7.55 -15.28
N LYS A 105 5.49 8.76 -15.06
CA LYS A 105 6.32 9.08 -13.90
C LYS A 105 5.56 8.99 -12.59
N MET A 106 4.28 9.41 -12.57
CA MET A 106 3.44 9.28 -11.38
C MET A 106 3.21 7.82 -10.99
N VAL A 107 2.91 6.96 -11.96
CA VAL A 107 2.74 5.53 -11.73
C VAL A 107 4.06 4.88 -11.28
N GLU A 108 5.19 5.25 -11.90
CA GLU A 108 6.52 4.77 -11.51
C GLU A 108 6.90 5.17 -10.08
N LEU A 109 6.57 6.38 -9.63
CA LEU A 109 6.79 6.82 -8.25
C LEU A 109 6.03 5.92 -7.27
N LEU A 110 4.75 5.67 -7.51
CA LEU A 110 3.94 4.79 -6.65
C LEU A 110 4.43 3.34 -6.67
N PHE A 111 4.84 2.84 -7.84
CA PHE A 111 5.37 1.50 -8.00
C PHE A 111 6.72 1.33 -7.30
N ASN A 112 7.65 2.28 -7.48
CA ASN A 112 8.96 2.27 -6.85
C ASN A 112 8.88 2.38 -5.33
N ALA A 113 7.87 3.08 -4.82
CA ALA A 113 7.56 3.18 -3.39
C ALA A 113 6.83 1.94 -2.85
N SER A 114 6.56 0.92 -3.65
CA SER A 114 5.77 -0.26 -3.29
C SER A 114 4.33 0.05 -2.83
N VAL A 115 3.86 1.25 -3.14
CA VAL A 115 2.46 1.67 -2.88
C VAL A 115 1.51 0.87 -3.76
N VAL A 116 1.91 0.63 -5.01
CA VAL A 116 1.18 -0.23 -5.94
C VAL A 116 2.07 -1.34 -6.46
N GLY A 117 1.44 -2.49 -6.71
CA GLY A 117 2.03 -3.63 -7.41
C GLY A 117 1.23 -4.00 -8.63
N VAL A 118 1.80 -4.82 -9.51
CA VAL A 118 1.16 -5.22 -10.77
C VAL A 118 1.09 -6.73 -10.86
N ARG A 119 -0.06 -7.23 -11.33
CA ARG A 119 -0.25 -8.63 -11.69
C ARG A 119 -0.28 -8.78 -13.21
N LEU A 120 0.66 -9.56 -13.72
CA LEU A 120 0.70 -9.96 -15.11
C LEU A 120 -0.14 -11.22 -15.32
N GLY A 121 -0.94 -11.22 -16.37
CA GLY A 121 -1.80 -12.36 -16.71
C GLY A 121 -3.02 -12.54 -15.82
N GLY A 122 -3.74 -13.64 -16.01
CA GLY A 122 -5.02 -13.94 -15.33
C GLY A 122 -4.89 -14.56 -13.95
N SER A 123 -3.75 -15.15 -13.61
CA SER A 123 -3.51 -15.90 -12.37
C SER A 123 -2.27 -15.40 -11.65
N GLY A 124 -2.16 -15.74 -10.36
CA GLY A 124 -1.03 -15.34 -9.50
C GLY A 124 -1.33 -14.12 -8.62
N GLN A 125 -0.37 -13.81 -7.75
CA GLN A 125 -0.43 -12.66 -6.85
C GLN A 125 0.17 -11.42 -7.52
N PRO A 126 -0.27 -10.21 -7.17
CA PRO A 126 0.42 -9.00 -7.59
C PRO A 126 1.83 -9.00 -7.01
N ARG A 127 2.80 -8.47 -7.75
CA ARG A 127 4.19 -8.32 -7.31
C ARG A 127 4.46 -6.87 -6.97
N PHE A 128 5.14 -6.66 -5.84
CA PHE A 128 5.51 -5.35 -5.35
C PHE A 128 7.03 -5.20 -5.34
N ARG A 129 7.52 -3.98 -5.48
CA ARG A 129 8.96 -3.73 -5.51
C ARG A 129 9.66 -4.02 -4.17
N CYS A 130 8.95 -3.98 -3.06
CA CYS A 130 9.49 -4.40 -1.75
C CYS A 130 9.78 -5.91 -1.67
N GLU A 131 9.18 -6.73 -2.55
CA GLU A 131 9.43 -8.17 -2.65
C GLU A 131 10.60 -8.48 -3.58
N ASP A 132 10.85 -7.61 -4.56
CA ASP A 132 11.88 -7.77 -5.57
C ASP A 132 12.34 -6.39 -6.08
N SER A 133 13.52 -5.96 -5.64
CA SER A 133 14.11 -4.65 -5.98
C SER A 133 14.38 -4.46 -7.47
N ASP A 134 14.52 -5.55 -8.23
CA ASP A 134 14.81 -5.53 -9.66
C ASP A 134 13.53 -5.51 -10.51
N LEU A 135 12.38 -5.57 -9.85
CA LEU A 135 11.09 -5.54 -10.52
C LEU A 135 10.90 -4.22 -11.26
N ILE A 136 10.57 -4.30 -12.54
CA ILE A 136 10.32 -3.15 -13.42
C ILE A 136 8.81 -3.01 -13.62
N LEU A 137 8.32 -1.76 -13.65
CA LEU A 137 6.92 -1.49 -13.94
C LEU A 137 6.58 -2.01 -15.35
N PRO A 138 5.68 -3.00 -15.49
CA PRO A 138 5.29 -3.53 -16.78
C PRO A 138 4.44 -2.53 -17.59
N ALA A 139 4.35 -2.74 -18.89
CA ALA A 139 3.55 -1.91 -19.79
C ALA A 139 2.03 -2.14 -19.63
N ALA A 140 1.63 -3.28 -19.04
CA ALA A 140 0.23 -3.66 -18.84
C ALA A 140 0.08 -4.55 -17.62
N GLY A 141 -1.15 -4.70 -17.14
CA GLY A 141 -1.50 -5.59 -16.03
C GLY A 141 -2.54 -4.99 -15.10
N ALA A 142 -3.06 -5.80 -14.19
CA ALA A 142 -3.93 -5.31 -13.14
C ALA A 142 -3.10 -4.69 -12.00
N VAL A 143 -3.51 -3.50 -11.56
CA VAL A 143 -2.82 -2.74 -10.51
C VAL A 143 -3.49 -3.00 -9.16
N TYR A 144 -2.69 -3.19 -8.12
CA TYR A 144 -3.14 -3.42 -6.75
C TYR A 144 -2.45 -2.45 -5.79
N VAL A 145 -3.21 -1.88 -4.89
CA VAL A 145 -2.66 -1.11 -3.77
C VAL A 145 -2.11 -2.09 -2.72
N HIS A 146 -0.99 -1.78 -2.09
CA HIS A 146 -0.41 -2.64 -1.08
C HIS A 146 -1.27 -2.70 0.19
N GLN A 147 -1.44 -3.89 0.76
CA GLN A 147 -2.33 -4.12 1.91
C GLN A 147 -1.97 -3.30 3.15
N SER A 148 -0.68 -2.97 3.36
CA SER A 148 -0.23 -2.12 4.46
C SER A 148 -0.89 -0.74 4.51
N LEU A 149 -1.42 -0.26 3.38
CA LEU A 149 -1.97 1.09 3.23
C LEU A 149 -3.50 1.14 3.29
N TYR A 150 -4.18 -0.01 3.36
CA TYR A 150 -5.64 -0.06 3.23
C TYR A 150 -6.34 0.76 4.30
N ARG A 151 -5.96 0.62 5.56
CA ARG A 151 -6.58 1.35 6.67
C ARG A 151 -6.19 2.84 6.65
N GLY A 152 -4.90 3.14 6.45
CA GLY A 152 -4.38 4.50 6.43
C GLY A 152 -4.94 5.38 5.31
N LEU A 153 -5.25 4.78 4.16
CA LEU A 153 -5.85 5.46 3.01
C LEU A 153 -7.36 5.20 2.84
N ASN A 154 -8.01 4.48 3.78
CA ASN A 154 -9.42 4.08 3.66
C ASN A 154 -9.75 3.41 2.32
N ILE A 155 -8.88 2.51 1.88
CA ILE A 155 -9.06 1.78 0.62
C ILE A 155 -10.26 0.84 0.71
N ARG A 156 -11.11 0.87 -0.29
CA ARG A 156 -12.31 0.02 -0.37
C ARG A 156 -11.93 -1.36 -0.87
N GLU A 157 -12.07 -2.36 -0.01
CA GLU A 157 -11.99 -3.76 -0.42
C GLU A 157 -13.34 -4.17 -1.03
N LYS A 158 -13.38 -4.51 -2.32
CA LYS A 158 -14.56 -5.21 -2.85
C LYS A 158 -14.62 -6.57 -2.15
N ARG A 159 -15.61 -6.76 -1.29
CA ARG A 159 -15.91 -8.09 -0.76
C ARG A 159 -16.13 -9.01 -1.95
N ALA A 160 -15.36 -10.11 -2.03
CA ALA A 160 -15.69 -11.19 -2.95
C ALA A 160 -17.16 -11.56 -2.66
N ARG A 161 -18.02 -11.43 -3.65
CA ARG A 161 -19.37 -12.01 -3.55
C ARG A 161 -19.16 -13.51 -3.40
N GLN A 162 -19.56 -14.02 -2.22
CA GLN A 162 -19.72 -15.46 -2.00
C GLN A 162 -20.78 -16.00 -2.92
#